data_369a811fbb0b859b22312a77869851fa
#
_entry.id   369a811fbb0b859b22312a77869851fa
#
_cell.length_a   1.000
_cell.length_b   1.000
_cell.length_c   1.000
_cell.angle_alpha   90.00
_cell.angle_beta   90.00
_cell.angle_gamma   90.00
#
_symmetry.space_group_name_H-M   'P 1'
#
loop_
_entity.id
_entity.type
_entity.pdbx_description
1 polymer ?
#
loop_
_entity_poly.entity_id
_entity_poly.type
_entity_poly.pdbx_seq_one_letter_code
_entity_poly.pdbx_strand_id
1 'polypeptide(L)'
;STLERRKEMCEAEMKINRRTAPGLYLRVVPVTREHDGTLALYGVGLPIDWVLEMVRFDQEALFDRLAASGRLDIQLMRSLASEISQFHSIAERRLDHGGRAGMAWVIDGNAVGFASQGAGILDADRCASLTREAHAALVRFGAQLDERREAGFVRQCHGDMHLRNIVLIDGRPTLFDAIEFNDEIACIDV
;
A
#
# COMPACT_ATOMS: atom_id res chain seq x y z
N SER A 1 12.36 -10.25 -14.00
CA SER A 1 11.93 -11.16 -12.92
C SER A 1 11.69 -12.56 -13.48
N THR A 2 11.88 -13.62 -12.69
CA THR A 2 11.58 -15.01 -13.09
C THR A 2 10.05 -15.24 -13.07
N LEU A 3 9.61 -16.33 -13.70
CA LEU A 3 8.19 -16.72 -13.69
C LEU A 3 7.69 -16.99 -12.27
N GLU A 4 8.50 -17.69 -11.47
CA GLU A 4 8.21 -17.96 -10.05
C GLU A 4 8.06 -16.67 -9.27
N ARG A 5 8.98 -15.71 -9.46
CA ARG A 5 8.91 -14.43 -8.76
C ARG A 5 7.64 -13.64 -9.09
N ARG A 6 7.19 -13.67 -10.36
CA ARG A 6 5.93 -13.02 -10.74
C ARG A 6 4.71 -13.67 -10.08
N LYS A 7 4.72 -15.01 -9.98
CA LYS A 7 3.68 -15.74 -9.24
C LYS A 7 3.64 -15.34 -7.77
N GLU A 8 4.82 -15.36 -7.11
CA GLU A 8 4.95 -14.96 -5.70
C GLU A 8 4.40 -13.54 -5.46
N MET A 9 4.69 -12.60 -6.37
CA MET A 9 4.18 -11.23 -6.25
C MET A 9 2.66 -11.17 -6.37
N CYS A 10 2.05 -11.85 -7.35
CA CYS A 10 0.60 -11.93 -7.48
C CYS A 10 -0.06 -12.59 -6.25
N GLU A 11 0.57 -13.63 -5.67
CA GLU A 11 0.07 -14.29 -4.46
C GLU A 11 0.20 -13.39 -3.23
N ALA A 12 1.30 -12.63 -3.11
CA ALA A 12 1.50 -11.65 -2.04
C ALA A 12 0.47 -10.51 -2.12
N GLU A 13 0.26 -9.95 -3.32
CA GLU A 13 -0.75 -8.93 -3.59
C GLU A 13 -2.15 -9.42 -3.22
N MET A 14 -2.53 -10.62 -3.67
CA MET A 14 -3.82 -11.22 -3.32
C MET A 14 -3.96 -11.40 -1.80
N LYS A 15 -2.92 -11.91 -1.13
CA LYS A 15 -2.93 -12.16 0.31
C LYS A 15 -3.13 -10.88 1.11
N ILE A 16 -2.38 -9.83 0.77
CA ILE A 16 -2.42 -8.57 1.53
C ILE A 16 -3.75 -7.85 1.33
N ASN A 17 -4.27 -7.85 0.11
CA ASN A 17 -5.50 -7.13 -0.25
C ASN A 17 -6.78 -7.84 0.18
N ARG A 18 -6.77 -9.16 0.33
CA ARG A 18 -7.91 -9.89 0.90
C ARG A 18 -8.22 -9.55 2.36
N ARG A 19 -7.31 -8.88 3.06
CA ARG A 19 -7.56 -8.39 4.42
C ARG A 19 -8.63 -7.29 4.46
N THR A 20 -8.72 -6.48 3.40
CA THR A 20 -9.63 -5.32 3.30
C THR A 20 -10.67 -5.47 2.20
N ALA A 21 -10.36 -6.19 1.13
CA ALA A 21 -11.20 -6.37 -0.05
C ALA A 21 -11.35 -7.85 -0.48
N PRO A 22 -11.80 -8.76 0.42
CA PRO A 22 -11.86 -10.20 0.09
C PRO A 22 -12.80 -10.50 -1.07
N GLY A 23 -13.82 -9.69 -1.30
CA GLY A 23 -14.76 -9.82 -2.41
C GLY A 23 -14.24 -9.36 -3.76
N LEU A 24 -13.15 -8.57 -3.79
CA LEU A 24 -12.55 -8.09 -5.04
C LEU A 24 -11.49 -9.03 -5.60
N TYR A 25 -10.64 -9.62 -4.77
CA TYR A 25 -9.49 -10.41 -5.17
C TYR A 25 -9.85 -11.90 -5.24
N LEU A 26 -10.06 -12.42 -6.45
CA LEU A 26 -10.58 -13.76 -6.65
C LEU A 26 -9.49 -14.84 -6.58
N ARG A 27 -8.51 -14.76 -7.48
CA ARG A 27 -7.44 -15.76 -7.58
C ARG A 27 -6.27 -15.31 -8.46
N VAL A 28 -5.13 -15.97 -8.30
CA VAL A 28 -4.00 -15.87 -9.21
C VAL A 28 -4.15 -16.95 -10.27
N VAL A 29 -4.03 -16.58 -11.55
CA VAL A 29 -4.22 -17.47 -12.68
C VAL A 29 -3.01 -17.43 -13.62
N PRO A 30 -2.63 -18.59 -14.22
CA PRO A 30 -1.57 -18.61 -15.19
C PRO A 30 -2.05 -18.05 -16.54
N VAL A 31 -1.15 -17.36 -17.22
CA VAL A 31 -1.19 -17.17 -18.67
C VAL A 31 -0.37 -18.30 -19.28
N THR A 32 -0.97 -19.12 -20.09
CA THR A 32 -0.34 -20.31 -20.66
C THR A 32 -0.09 -20.15 -22.16
N ARG A 33 0.96 -20.81 -22.65
CA ARG A 33 1.16 -21.05 -24.07
C ARG A 33 0.73 -22.47 -24.41
N GLU A 34 -0.29 -22.58 -25.24
CA GLU A 34 -0.85 -23.85 -25.69
C GLU A 34 0.00 -24.52 -26.76
N HIS A 35 -0.29 -25.80 -27.08
CA HIS A 35 0.48 -26.57 -28.07
C HIS A 35 0.43 -25.99 -29.49
N ASP A 36 -0.62 -25.26 -29.82
CA ASP A 36 -0.79 -24.57 -31.11
C ASP A 36 -0.10 -23.17 -31.14
N GLY A 37 0.56 -22.79 -30.02
CA GLY A 37 1.24 -21.52 -29.86
C GLY A 37 0.35 -20.37 -29.39
N THR A 38 -0.96 -20.55 -29.24
CA THR A 38 -1.88 -19.53 -28.74
C THR A 38 -1.66 -19.28 -27.25
N LEU A 39 -2.11 -18.10 -26.78
CA LEU A 39 -2.10 -17.77 -25.36
C LEU A 39 -3.51 -17.94 -24.79
N ALA A 40 -3.58 -18.51 -23.60
CA ALA A 40 -4.83 -18.72 -22.91
C ALA A 40 -4.73 -18.33 -21.43
N LEU A 41 -5.83 -17.83 -20.85
CA LEU A 41 -6.07 -17.82 -19.41
C LEU A 41 -6.70 -19.18 -19.04
N TYR A 42 -6.28 -19.74 -17.90
CA TYR A 42 -6.75 -21.06 -17.43
C TYR A 42 -6.43 -22.23 -18.38
N GLY A 43 -5.51 -22.06 -19.31
CA GLY A 43 -5.09 -23.10 -20.22
C GLY A 43 -4.33 -24.23 -19.53
N VAL A 44 -4.09 -25.31 -20.26
CA VAL A 44 -3.34 -26.49 -19.79
C VAL A 44 -1.91 -26.53 -20.29
N GLY A 45 -1.52 -25.54 -21.11
CA GLY A 45 -0.18 -25.39 -21.66
C GLY A 45 0.86 -24.94 -20.64
N LEU A 46 2.04 -24.60 -21.11
CA LEU A 46 3.14 -24.13 -20.25
C LEU A 46 2.85 -22.72 -19.74
N PRO A 47 2.89 -22.48 -18.41
CA PRO A 47 2.77 -21.14 -17.86
C PRO A 47 3.93 -20.24 -18.36
N ILE A 48 3.60 -19.06 -18.86
CA ILE A 48 4.54 -18.03 -19.31
C ILE A 48 4.45 -16.75 -18.49
N ASP A 49 3.31 -16.54 -17.80
CA ASP A 49 3.08 -15.44 -16.87
C ASP A 49 1.97 -15.76 -15.88
N TRP A 50 1.77 -14.86 -14.92
CA TRP A 50 0.72 -14.92 -13.91
C TRP A 50 0.01 -13.59 -13.82
N VAL A 51 -1.31 -13.64 -13.61
CA VAL A 51 -2.16 -12.46 -13.43
C VAL A 51 -3.10 -12.66 -12.24
N LEU A 52 -3.47 -11.56 -11.64
CA LEU A 52 -4.45 -11.53 -10.56
C LEU A 52 -5.84 -11.28 -11.15
N GLU A 53 -6.76 -12.20 -10.93
CA GLU A 53 -8.16 -12.03 -11.33
C GLU A 53 -8.92 -11.30 -10.23
N MET A 54 -9.62 -10.24 -10.63
CA MET A 54 -10.42 -9.41 -9.73
C MET A 54 -11.85 -9.26 -10.24
N VAL A 55 -12.78 -9.00 -9.33
CA VAL A 55 -14.13 -8.54 -9.70
C VAL A 55 -14.03 -7.12 -10.24
N ARG A 56 -14.60 -6.91 -11.43
CA ARG A 56 -14.70 -5.57 -12.00
C ARG A 56 -15.72 -4.74 -11.20
N PHE A 57 -15.32 -3.58 -10.76
CA PHE A 57 -16.17 -2.60 -10.07
C PHE A 57 -16.37 -1.34 -10.92
N ASP A 58 -17.37 -0.55 -10.56
CA ASP A 58 -17.62 0.74 -11.20
C ASP A 58 -16.51 1.74 -10.86
N GLN A 59 -15.81 2.23 -11.88
CA GLN A 59 -14.72 3.20 -11.73
C GLN A 59 -15.21 4.56 -11.20
N GLU A 60 -16.48 4.92 -11.43
CA GLU A 60 -17.11 6.14 -10.90
C GLU A 60 -17.40 6.03 -9.39
N ALA A 61 -17.26 4.83 -8.80
CA ALA A 61 -17.36 4.58 -7.38
C ALA A 61 -16.00 4.74 -6.63
N LEU A 62 -14.91 5.02 -7.34
CA LEU A 62 -13.63 5.38 -6.71
C LEU A 62 -13.75 6.70 -5.94
N PHE A 63 -13.11 6.79 -4.79
CA PHE A 63 -13.22 7.96 -3.91
C PHE A 63 -12.65 9.24 -4.54
N ASP A 64 -11.63 9.15 -5.40
CA ASP A 64 -11.14 10.30 -6.17
C ASP A 64 -12.20 10.80 -7.17
N ARG A 65 -12.99 9.92 -7.79
CA ARG A 65 -14.10 10.26 -8.68
C ARG A 65 -15.27 10.83 -7.89
N LEU A 66 -15.59 10.25 -6.73
CA LEU A 66 -16.61 10.79 -5.84
C LEU A 66 -16.23 12.20 -5.35
N ALA A 67 -14.95 12.41 -5.00
CA ALA A 67 -14.45 13.74 -4.62
C ALA A 67 -14.56 14.74 -5.77
N ALA A 68 -14.09 14.38 -6.97
CA ALA A 68 -14.14 15.24 -8.16
C ALA A 68 -15.57 15.61 -8.56
N SER A 69 -16.56 14.73 -8.34
CA SER A 69 -17.98 14.95 -8.63
C SER A 69 -18.77 15.56 -7.45
N GLY A 70 -18.12 15.90 -6.33
CA GLY A 70 -18.78 16.46 -5.15
C GLY A 70 -19.67 15.47 -4.40
N ARG A 71 -19.54 14.16 -4.65
CA ARG A 71 -20.32 13.09 -4.01
C ARG A 71 -19.64 12.50 -2.76
N LEU A 72 -18.40 12.91 -2.44
CA LEU A 72 -17.67 12.49 -1.24
C LEU A 72 -18.11 13.36 -0.05
N ASP A 73 -19.12 12.92 0.66
CA ASP A 73 -19.69 13.64 1.79
C ASP A 73 -19.05 13.24 3.13
N ILE A 74 -19.44 13.95 4.20
CA ILE A 74 -18.92 13.73 5.56
C ILE A 74 -19.31 12.36 6.13
N GLN A 75 -20.42 11.78 5.69
CA GLN A 75 -20.87 10.47 6.18
C GLN A 75 -19.99 9.35 5.58
N LEU A 76 -19.67 9.45 4.29
CA LEU A 76 -18.71 8.54 3.64
C LEU A 76 -17.32 8.66 4.27
N MET A 77 -16.86 9.88 4.59
CA MET A 77 -15.58 10.08 5.27
C MET A 77 -15.56 9.49 6.69
N ARG A 78 -16.66 9.57 7.44
CA ARG A 78 -16.80 8.91 8.75
C ARG A 78 -16.80 7.40 8.62
N SER A 79 -17.52 6.86 7.63
CA SER A 79 -17.54 5.43 7.34
C SER A 79 -16.14 4.94 6.98
N LEU A 80 -15.41 5.66 6.11
CA LEU A 80 -14.03 5.36 5.77
C LEU A 80 -13.12 5.35 7.02
N ALA A 81 -13.21 6.37 7.86
CA ALA A 81 -12.41 6.44 9.09
C ALA A 81 -12.68 5.24 10.02
N SER A 82 -13.94 4.78 10.10
CA SER A 82 -14.31 3.59 10.86
C SER A 82 -13.70 2.32 10.28
N GLU A 83 -13.76 2.12 8.96
CA GLU A 83 -13.15 0.97 8.27
C GLU A 83 -11.62 0.95 8.47
N ILE A 84 -10.95 2.11 8.34
CA ILE A 84 -9.52 2.25 8.58
C ILE A 84 -9.17 1.89 10.03
N SER A 85 -9.90 2.46 11.01
CA SER A 85 -9.67 2.20 12.43
C SER A 85 -9.85 0.72 12.77
N GLN A 86 -10.90 0.09 12.24
CA GLN A 86 -11.14 -1.34 12.42
C GLN A 86 -10.00 -2.16 11.82
N PHE A 87 -9.59 -1.87 10.57
CA PHE A 87 -8.48 -2.55 9.92
C PHE A 87 -7.19 -2.40 10.72
N HIS A 88 -6.83 -1.20 11.15
CA HIS A 88 -5.65 -0.95 11.96
C HIS A 88 -5.68 -1.72 13.29
N SER A 89 -6.86 -1.86 13.92
CA SER A 89 -6.99 -2.56 15.19
C SER A 89 -6.67 -4.06 15.12
N ILE A 90 -6.91 -4.70 13.96
CA ILE A 90 -6.69 -6.13 13.73
C ILE A 90 -5.45 -6.43 12.88
N ALA A 91 -4.80 -5.41 12.32
CA ALA A 91 -3.60 -5.57 11.49
C ALA A 91 -2.46 -6.20 12.28
N GLU A 92 -1.65 -7.00 11.60
CA GLU A 92 -0.52 -7.72 12.18
C GLU A 92 0.46 -6.76 12.86
N ARG A 93 0.84 -7.07 14.10
CA ARG A 93 1.85 -6.31 14.84
C ARG A 93 3.24 -6.62 14.28
N ARG A 94 4.03 -5.59 14.05
CA ARG A 94 5.37 -5.71 13.50
C ARG A 94 6.38 -5.07 14.48
N LEU A 95 7.18 -5.93 15.10
CA LEU A 95 8.24 -5.50 16.04
C LEU A 95 9.58 -5.30 15.33
N ASP A 96 9.67 -5.75 14.10
CA ASP A 96 10.86 -5.75 13.25
C ASP A 96 10.92 -4.56 12.26
N HIS A 97 9.85 -3.75 12.19
CA HIS A 97 9.75 -2.57 11.33
C HIS A 97 9.33 -1.33 12.13
N GLY A 98 9.43 -0.14 11.52
CA GLY A 98 9.08 1.12 12.17
C GLY A 98 10.06 1.55 13.26
N GLY A 99 9.55 2.24 14.31
CA GLY A 99 10.40 2.79 15.35
C GLY A 99 11.35 3.87 14.82
N ARG A 100 12.44 4.10 15.54
CA ARG A 100 13.51 5.04 15.13
C ARG A 100 14.13 4.66 13.79
N ALA A 101 14.41 3.37 13.58
CA ALA A 101 15.08 2.89 12.37
C ALA A 101 14.19 3.07 11.12
N GLY A 102 12.90 2.71 11.20
CA GLY A 102 11.96 2.91 10.08
C GLY A 102 11.78 4.40 9.74
N MET A 103 11.69 5.28 10.76
CA MET A 103 11.59 6.71 10.51
C MET A 103 12.88 7.29 9.91
N ALA A 104 14.07 6.82 10.34
CA ALA A 104 15.33 7.21 9.71
C ALA A 104 15.35 6.83 8.24
N TRP A 105 14.94 5.61 7.90
CA TRP A 105 14.85 5.14 6.52
C TRP A 105 13.97 6.04 5.65
N VAL A 106 12.80 6.49 6.17
CA VAL A 106 11.91 7.41 5.45
C VAL A 106 12.59 8.78 5.23
N ILE A 107 13.24 9.34 6.27
CA ILE A 107 13.91 10.64 6.18
C ILE A 107 15.06 10.59 5.16
N ASP A 108 15.88 9.56 5.21
CA ASP A 108 17.01 9.39 4.31
C ASP A 108 16.55 9.13 2.86
N GLY A 109 15.49 8.33 2.68
CA GLY A 109 14.87 8.11 1.38
C GLY A 109 14.32 9.40 0.76
N ASN A 110 13.66 10.24 1.56
CA ASN A 110 13.20 11.56 1.12
C ASN A 110 14.37 12.48 0.73
N ALA A 111 15.47 12.47 1.50
CA ALA A 111 16.65 13.27 1.18
C ALA A 111 17.26 12.86 -0.18
N VAL A 112 17.34 11.56 -0.46
CA VAL A 112 17.78 11.02 -1.75
C VAL A 112 16.82 11.44 -2.87
N GLY A 113 15.49 11.36 -2.63
CA GLY A 113 14.47 11.80 -3.58
C GLY A 113 14.57 13.29 -3.90
N PHE A 114 14.78 14.15 -2.90
CA PHE A 114 14.99 15.58 -3.10
C PHE A 114 16.23 15.87 -3.95
N ALA A 115 17.34 15.17 -3.68
CA ALA A 115 18.58 15.38 -4.42
C ALA A 115 18.52 14.87 -5.87
N SER A 116 17.77 13.81 -6.15
CA SER A 116 17.71 13.18 -7.47
C SER A 116 16.52 13.68 -8.31
N GLN A 117 15.30 13.49 -7.82
CA GLN A 117 14.07 13.81 -8.56
C GLN A 117 13.63 15.27 -8.37
N GLY A 118 13.94 15.85 -7.21
CA GLY A 118 13.64 17.23 -6.90
C GLY A 118 14.64 18.24 -7.44
N ALA A 119 15.78 17.82 -7.98
CA ALA A 119 16.84 18.69 -8.48
C ALA A 119 16.31 19.62 -9.59
N GLY A 120 16.51 20.94 -9.40
CA GLY A 120 16.02 21.97 -10.33
C GLY A 120 14.51 22.26 -10.28
N ILE A 121 13.73 21.52 -9.46
CA ILE A 121 12.29 21.71 -9.26
C ILE A 121 12.03 22.26 -7.85
N LEU A 122 12.68 21.67 -6.84
CA LEU A 122 12.53 22.07 -5.44
C LEU A 122 13.70 22.94 -4.99
N ASP A 123 13.43 23.83 -4.04
CA ASP A 123 14.45 24.66 -3.40
C ASP A 123 15.38 23.78 -2.55
N ALA A 124 16.64 23.72 -2.94
CA ALA A 124 17.64 22.84 -2.30
C ALA A 124 17.89 23.20 -0.82
N ASP A 125 17.88 24.48 -0.46
CA ASP A 125 18.12 24.93 0.92
C ASP A 125 16.95 24.56 1.83
N ARG A 126 15.72 24.64 1.32
CA ARG A 126 14.51 24.19 2.02
C ARG A 126 14.52 22.68 2.20
N CYS A 127 14.86 21.92 1.18
CA CYS A 127 14.99 20.45 1.28
C CYS A 127 16.03 20.05 2.32
N ALA A 128 17.21 20.70 2.31
CA ALA A 128 18.26 20.46 3.29
C ALA A 128 17.82 20.85 4.70
N SER A 129 17.08 21.96 4.86
CA SER A 129 16.55 22.38 6.17
C SER A 129 15.55 21.38 6.70
N LEU A 130 14.58 20.95 5.87
CA LEU A 130 13.58 19.94 6.23
C LEU A 130 14.23 18.64 6.68
N THR A 131 15.22 18.15 5.94
CA THR A 131 15.97 16.92 6.30
C THR A 131 16.66 17.04 7.65
N ARG A 132 17.36 18.18 7.91
CA ARG A 132 18.02 18.44 9.21
C ARG A 132 17.02 18.50 10.36
N GLU A 133 15.90 19.19 10.17
CA GLU A 133 14.85 19.31 11.19
C GLU A 133 14.18 17.98 11.48
N ALA A 134 13.94 17.15 10.45
CA ALA A 134 13.41 15.80 10.59
C ALA A 134 14.37 14.90 11.39
N HIS A 135 15.67 14.94 11.10
CA HIS A 135 16.66 14.21 11.90
C HIS A 135 16.76 14.72 13.35
N ALA A 136 16.68 16.03 13.57
CA ALA A 136 16.66 16.58 14.93
C ALA A 136 15.42 16.13 15.72
N ALA A 137 14.25 16.07 15.06
CA ALA A 137 13.04 15.53 15.65
C ALA A 137 13.18 14.04 15.95
N LEU A 138 13.81 13.27 15.06
CA LEU A 138 14.06 11.84 15.27
C LEU A 138 15.01 11.59 16.45
N VAL A 139 16.04 12.41 16.64
CA VAL A 139 16.89 12.35 17.84
C VAL A 139 16.07 12.57 19.10
N ARG A 140 15.16 13.53 19.08
CA ARG A 140 14.31 13.89 20.23
C ARG A 140 13.27 12.83 20.57
N PHE A 141 12.61 12.24 19.55
CA PHE A 141 11.46 11.37 19.75
C PHE A 141 11.73 9.89 19.46
N GLY A 142 12.94 9.54 19.01
CA GLY A 142 13.25 8.18 18.56
C GLY A 142 13.07 7.11 19.63
N ALA A 143 13.38 7.41 20.90
CA ALA A 143 13.12 6.47 22.00
C ALA A 143 11.63 6.17 22.17
N GLN A 144 10.78 7.20 22.08
CA GLN A 144 9.33 7.04 22.15
C GLN A 144 8.79 6.21 20.98
N LEU A 145 9.33 6.38 19.76
CA LEU A 145 8.96 5.56 18.61
C LEU A 145 9.34 4.08 18.82
N ASP A 146 10.52 3.82 19.41
CA ASP A 146 10.95 2.46 19.72
C ASP A 146 10.05 1.83 20.81
N GLU A 147 9.74 2.54 21.87
CA GLU A 147 8.79 2.09 22.91
C GLU A 147 7.41 1.76 22.33
N ARG A 148 6.88 2.59 21.41
CA ARG A 148 5.61 2.34 20.74
C ARG A 148 5.67 1.10 19.86
N ARG A 149 6.76 0.90 19.10
CA ARG A 149 6.96 -0.33 18.34
C ARG A 149 6.95 -1.56 19.25
N GLU A 150 7.70 -1.55 20.35
CA GLU A 150 7.77 -2.64 21.32
C GLU A 150 6.43 -2.91 22.00
N ALA A 151 5.61 -1.87 22.21
CA ALA A 151 4.25 -1.99 22.71
C ALA A 151 3.26 -2.51 21.63
N GLY A 152 3.71 -2.71 20.38
CA GLY A 152 2.90 -3.28 19.30
C GLY A 152 1.99 -2.29 18.59
N PHE A 153 2.30 -0.99 18.62
CA PHE A 153 1.60 0.02 17.84
C PHE A 153 1.99 -0.02 16.37
N VAL A 154 3.21 -0.47 16.03
CA VAL A 154 3.59 -0.65 14.62
C VAL A 154 2.89 -1.88 14.06
N ARG A 155 2.18 -1.68 12.94
CA ARG A 155 1.34 -2.70 12.31
C ARG A 155 1.51 -2.71 10.80
N GLN A 156 1.36 -3.91 10.19
CA GLN A 156 1.35 -4.05 8.74
C GLN A 156 0.01 -3.58 8.18
N CYS A 157 -0.04 -2.34 7.75
CA CYS A 157 -1.23 -1.68 7.23
C CYS A 157 -1.31 -1.71 5.70
N HIS A 158 -1.87 -0.69 5.10
CA HIS A 158 -2.10 -0.60 3.65
C HIS A 158 -0.87 -0.10 2.89
N GLY A 159 -0.17 0.88 3.44
CA GLY A 159 1.05 1.46 2.85
C GLY A 159 0.83 2.53 1.79
N ASP A 160 -0.27 2.49 1.04
CA ASP A 160 -0.58 3.47 -0.03
C ASP A 160 -2.06 3.87 -0.03
N MET A 161 -2.53 4.39 1.10
CA MET A 161 -3.95 4.71 1.31
C MET A 161 -4.29 6.11 0.76
N HIS A 162 -4.56 6.20 -0.52
CA HIS A 162 -5.05 7.42 -1.16
C HIS A 162 -6.42 7.16 -1.84
N LEU A 163 -7.11 8.22 -2.28
CA LEU A 163 -8.49 8.12 -2.77
C LEU A 163 -8.68 7.21 -4.00
N ARG A 164 -7.64 6.93 -4.77
CA ARG A 164 -7.70 5.99 -5.92
C ARG A 164 -7.67 4.53 -5.48
N ASN A 165 -7.18 4.25 -4.26
CA ASN A 165 -7.11 2.91 -3.68
C ASN A 165 -8.26 2.66 -2.70
N ILE A 166 -9.35 3.43 -2.83
CA ILE A 166 -10.58 3.31 -2.06
C ILE A 166 -11.76 3.34 -3.01
N VAL A 167 -12.61 2.33 -2.94
CA VAL A 167 -13.81 2.21 -3.78
C VAL A 167 -15.05 2.00 -2.92
N LEU A 168 -16.18 2.58 -3.33
CA LEU A 168 -17.47 2.36 -2.69
C LEU A 168 -18.15 1.10 -3.27
N ILE A 169 -18.24 0.02 -2.47
CA ILE A 169 -18.90 -1.23 -2.87
C ILE A 169 -20.09 -1.45 -1.94
N ASP A 170 -21.27 -1.60 -2.49
CA ASP A 170 -22.51 -1.80 -1.73
C ASP A 170 -22.70 -0.77 -0.59
N GLY A 171 -22.33 0.49 -0.87
CA GLY A 171 -22.43 1.60 0.09
C GLY A 171 -21.33 1.61 1.17
N ARG A 172 -20.31 0.73 1.10
CA ARG A 172 -19.21 0.65 2.07
C ARG A 172 -17.86 1.03 1.43
N PRO A 173 -17.06 1.90 2.07
CA PRO A 173 -15.69 2.14 1.66
C PRO A 173 -14.87 0.84 1.74
N THR A 174 -14.23 0.49 0.64
CA THR A 174 -13.40 -0.72 0.53
C THR A 174 -11.99 -0.31 0.13
N LEU A 175 -11.02 -0.64 0.97
CA LEU A 175 -9.60 -0.38 0.72
C LEU A 175 -9.04 -1.51 -0.15
N PHE A 176 -8.32 -1.17 -1.22
CA PHE A 176 -7.68 -2.12 -2.13
C PHE A 176 -6.34 -1.57 -2.63
N ASP A 177 -5.54 -2.39 -3.30
CA ASP A 177 -4.23 -2.02 -3.83
C ASP A 177 -3.23 -1.61 -2.73
N ALA A 178 -3.20 -2.41 -1.64
CA ALA A 178 -2.21 -2.27 -0.58
C ALA A 178 -0.83 -2.73 -1.04
N ILE A 179 0.22 -2.11 -0.50
CA ILE A 179 1.62 -2.44 -0.84
C ILE A 179 2.01 -3.81 -0.30
N GLU A 180 2.39 -4.74 -1.18
CA GLU A 180 2.88 -6.07 -0.85
C GLU A 180 4.41 -6.21 -0.93
N PHE A 181 5.07 -5.28 -1.64
CA PHE A 181 6.49 -5.40 -2.03
C PHE A 181 7.46 -4.68 -1.09
N ASN A 182 6.96 -3.89 -0.12
CA ASN A 182 7.82 -3.10 0.77
C ASN A 182 7.18 -2.91 2.16
N ASP A 183 7.62 -3.72 3.11
CA ASP A 183 7.15 -3.67 4.49
C ASP A 183 7.54 -2.37 5.23
N GLU A 184 8.64 -1.69 4.83
CA GLU A 184 9.03 -0.40 5.45
C GLU A 184 8.00 0.71 5.17
N ILE A 185 7.28 0.62 4.04
CA ILE A 185 6.19 1.55 3.71
C ILE A 185 4.86 1.08 4.30
N ALA A 186 4.63 -0.24 4.28
CA ALA A 186 3.38 -0.83 4.73
C ALA A 186 3.24 -0.88 6.27
N CYS A 187 4.36 -0.88 7.02
CA CYS A 187 4.36 -0.93 8.47
C CYS A 187 4.37 0.46 9.09
N ILE A 188 3.26 0.86 9.68
CA ILE A 188 3.06 2.19 10.26
C ILE A 188 2.69 2.10 11.75
N ASP A 189 3.01 3.15 12.49
CA ASP A 189 2.59 3.37 13.87
C ASP A 189 1.15 3.90 13.87
N VAL A 190 0.21 3.19 14.52
CA VAL A 190 -1.23 3.45 14.54
C VAL A 190 -1.75 3.92 15.88
#